data_6102f395c78831f24e3c442a2b9dd719
#
_entry.id   6102f395c78831f24e3c442a2b9dd719
#
_cell.length_a   1.000
_cell.length_b   1.000
_cell.length_c   1.000
_cell.angle_alpha   90.00
_cell.angle_beta   90.00
_cell.angle_gamma   90.00
#
_symmetry.space_group_name_H-M   'P 1'
#
loop_
_entity.id
_entity.type
_entity.pdbx_description
1 polymer ?
#
loop_
_entity_poly.entity_id
_entity_poly.type
_entity_poly.pdbx_seq_one_letter_code
_entity_poly.pdbx_strand_id
1 'polypeptide(L)'
;MSGRETMIKSTKKYLVLLILSLLIAPAGMVLAEQLRIVETINVCMVNNMDMGKPQIPVKVGDQTYYGCCKMCVGTLNKDRSARFATDQVSGKEVDKAKAVIGAKPNGEVLYFESEKNLQSFTLK
;
A
#
# COMPACT_ATOMS: atom_id res chain seq x y z
N MET A 1 -4.55 -66.77 -17.13
CA MET A 1 -4.80 -65.63 -17.98
C MET A 1 -5.52 -64.47 -17.34
N SER A 2 -5.64 -64.48 -16.01
CA SER A 2 -6.28 -63.39 -15.23
C SER A 2 -5.35 -62.19 -14.90
N GLY A 3 -4.05 -62.30 -15.21
CA GLY A 3 -3.08 -61.23 -14.89
C GLY A 3 -3.12 -59.98 -15.77
N ARG A 4 -3.69 -60.08 -16.99
CA ARG A 4 -3.75 -58.91 -17.88
C ARG A 4 -4.91 -57.96 -17.62
N GLU A 5 -6.01 -58.47 -17.08
CA GLU A 5 -7.17 -57.65 -16.76
C GLU A 5 -6.97 -56.79 -15.50
N THR A 6 -6.21 -57.28 -14.53
CA THR A 6 -5.88 -56.54 -13.31
C THR A 6 -4.93 -55.37 -13.60
N MET A 7 -4.00 -55.48 -14.56
CA MET A 7 -3.11 -54.38 -14.95
C MET A 7 -3.84 -53.23 -15.64
N ILE A 8 -4.82 -53.52 -16.48
CA ILE A 8 -5.59 -52.51 -17.23
C ILE A 8 -6.51 -51.71 -16.28
N LYS A 9 -7.09 -52.39 -15.28
CA LYS A 9 -7.92 -51.71 -14.24
C LYS A 9 -7.10 -50.77 -13.35
N SER A 10 -5.86 -51.16 -13.05
CA SER A 10 -4.94 -50.34 -12.26
C SER A 10 -4.51 -49.08 -13.03
N THR A 11 -4.18 -49.24 -14.31
CA THR A 11 -3.73 -48.12 -15.16
C THR A 11 -4.83 -47.06 -15.34
N LYS A 12 -6.08 -47.48 -15.47
CA LYS A 12 -7.22 -46.55 -15.56
C LYS A 12 -7.43 -45.77 -14.27
N LYS A 13 -7.23 -46.37 -13.10
CA LYS A 13 -7.31 -45.68 -11.82
C LYS A 13 -6.23 -44.58 -11.66
N TYR A 14 -5.01 -44.89 -12.08
CA TYR A 14 -3.93 -43.92 -12.02
C TYR A 14 -4.08 -42.81 -13.07
N LEU A 15 -4.64 -43.10 -14.24
CA LEU A 15 -4.90 -42.09 -15.25
C LEU A 15 -5.98 -41.10 -14.81
N VAL A 16 -7.02 -41.57 -14.14
CA VAL A 16 -8.09 -40.72 -13.57
C VAL A 16 -7.56 -39.85 -12.42
N LEU A 17 -6.70 -40.41 -11.55
CA LEU A 17 -6.05 -39.66 -10.47
C LEU A 17 -5.06 -38.61 -10.99
N LEU A 18 -4.32 -38.89 -12.07
CA LEU A 18 -3.43 -37.92 -12.71
C LEU A 18 -4.18 -36.77 -13.38
N ILE A 19 -5.35 -37.05 -13.97
CA ILE A 19 -6.18 -36.02 -14.59
C ILE A 19 -6.84 -35.12 -13.52
N LEU A 20 -7.22 -35.69 -12.39
CA LEU A 20 -7.80 -34.93 -11.28
C LEU A 20 -6.80 -33.99 -10.61
N SER A 21 -5.51 -34.36 -10.60
CA SER A 21 -4.43 -33.51 -10.04
C SER A 21 -4.06 -32.31 -10.92
N LEU A 22 -4.41 -32.36 -12.21
CA LEU A 22 -4.14 -31.27 -13.16
C LEU A 22 -5.19 -30.14 -13.10
N LEU A 23 -6.31 -30.36 -12.41
CA LEU A 23 -7.40 -29.39 -12.30
C LEU A 23 -7.29 -28.47 -11.07
N ILE A 24 -6.28 -28.66 -10.23
CA ILE A 24 -5.93 -27.68 -9.21
C ILE A 24 -5.11 -26.58 -9.89
N ALA A 25 -5.80 -25.69 -10.59
CA ALA A 25 -5.20 -24.44 -11.00
C ALA A 25 -4.72 -23.72 -9.74
N PRO A 26 -3.46 -23.28 -9.62
CA PRO A 26 -3.06 -22.44 -8.52
C PRO A 26 -3.98 -21.23 -8.55
N ALA A 27 -4.75 -21.04 -7.48
CA ALA A 27 -5.47 -19.79 -7.29
C ALA A 27 -4.42 -18.69 -7.43
N GLY A 28 -4.51 -17.89 -8.50
CA GLY A 28 -3.58 -16.80 -8.71
C GLY A 28 -3.54 -15.97 -7.44
N MET A 29 -2.38 -15.89 -6.81
CA MET A 29 -2.18 -14.96 -5.69
C MET A 29 -2.38 -13.57 -6.27
N VAL A 30 -3.56 -13.01 -6.08
CA VAL A 30 -3.76 -11.57 -6.29
C VAL A 30 -2.95 -10.91 -5.18
N LEU A 31 -1.75 -10.45 -5.52
CA LEU A 31 -0.96 -9.61 -4.64
C LEU A 31 -1.75 -8.32 -4.46
N ALA A 32 -2.29 -8.11 -3.25
CA ALA A 32 -2.87 -6.84 -2.89
C ALA A 32 -1.76 -5.78 -3.00
N GLU A 33 -2.01 -4.73 -3.76
CA GLU A 33 -1.06 -3.65 -3.95
C GLU A 33 -0.89 -2.90 -2.63
N GLN A 34 0.34 -2.89 -2.11
CA GLN A 34 0.66 -2.26 -0.85
C GLN A 34 1.21 -0.85 -1.08
N LEU A 35 0.97 0.03 -0.11
CA LEU A 35 1.56 1.36 -0.10
C LEU A 35 3.08 1.25 0.15
N ARG A 36 3.83 2.05 -0.57
CA ARG A 36 5.28 2.21 -0.35
C ARG A 36 5.51 3.29 0.71
N ILE A 37 6.24 2.97 1.78
CA ILE A 37 6.63 3.97 2.79
C ILE A 37 7.57 4.98 2.14
N VAL A 38 7.30 6.26 2.35
CA VAL A 38 8.09 7.38 1.82
C VAL A 38 8.57 8.30 2.92
N GLU A 39 9.70 8.95 2.67
CA GLU A 39 10.25 9.91 3.61
C GLU A 39 9.45 11.22 3.59
N THR A 40 9.16 11.74 4.77
CA THR A 40 8.37 12.95 4.98
C THR A 40 8.91 14.15 4.19
N ILE A 41 10.24 14.28 4.12
CA ILE A 41 10.91 15.38 3.40
C ILE A 41 10.61 15.43 1.90
N ASN A 42 10.28 14.29 1.30
CA ASN A 42 10.03 14.17 -0.14
C ASN A 42 8.56 14.44 -0.53
N VAL A 43 7.70 14.71 0.44
CA VAL A 43 6.26 14.82 0.21
C VAL A 43 5.84 16.29 0.16
N CYS A 44 5.12 16.69 -0.89
CA CYS A 44 4.35 17.93 -0.85
C CYS A 44 3.05 17.69 -0.07
N MET A 45 2.98 18.25 1.13
CA MET A 45 1.86 18.02 2.06
C MET A 45 0.57 18.76 1.70
N VAL A 46 0.64 19.73 0.80
CA VAL A 46 -0.55 20.40 0.27
C VAL A 46 -1.18 19.59 -0.85
N ASN A 47 -0.37 19.12 -1.79
CA ASN A 47 -0.82 18.31 -2.92
C ASN A 47 -0.96 16.82 -2.57
N ASN A 48 -0.44 16.41 -1.42
CA ASN A 48 -0.40 15.01 -0.98
C ASN A 48 0.25 14.09 -2.02
N MET A 49 1.45 14.49 -2.45
CA MET A 49 2.21 13.78 -3.49
C MET A 49 3.64 13.52 -3.04
N ASP A 50 4.11 12.30 -3.27
CA ASP A 50 5.54 11.98 -3.21
C ASP A 50 6.24 12.57 -4.42
N MET A 51 7.12 13.53 -4.19
CA MET A 51 7.87 14.23 -5.23
C MET A 51 9.22 13.56 -5.55
N GLY A 52 9.61 12.54 -4.77
CA GLY A 52 10.86 11.80 -4.95
C GLY A 52 12.14 12.62 -4.73
N LYS A 53 12.02 13.80 -4.16
CA LYS A 53 13.11 14.72 -3.85
C LYS A 53 12.75 15.65 -2.70
N PRO A 54 13.74 16.20 -1.95
CA PRO A 54 13.49 17.10 -0.85
C PRO A 54 12.64 18.32 -1.25
N GLN A 55 11.61 18.58 -0.44
CA GLN A 55 10.70 19.68 -0.58
C GLN A 55 11.11 20.85 0.33
N ILE A 56 10.42 22.00 0.22
CA ILE A 56 10.71 23.19 1.01
C ILE A 56 10.18 23.00 2.42
N PRO A 57 11.05 23.08 3.46
CA PRO A 57 10.62 22.94 4.84
C PRO A 57 9.86 24.19 5.32
N VAL A 58 8.79 23.96 6.07
CA VAL A 58 7.94 24.98 6.67
C VAL A 58 7.78 24.68 8.15
N LYS A 59 8.36 25.51 9.01
CA LYS A 59 8.21 25.37 10.46
C LYS A 59 6.95 26.04 10.94
N VAL A 60 6.10 25.28 11.65
CA VAL A 60 4.93 25.78 12.35
C VAL A 60 4.98 25.22 13.78
N GLY A 61 5.26 26.07 14.75
CA GLY A 61 5.58 25.63 16.11
C GLY A 61 6.80 24.72 16.13
N ASP A 62 6.68 23.57 16.76
CA ASP A 62 7.76 22.57 16.88
C ASP A 62 7.78 21.57 15.71
N GLN A 63 6.85 21.70 14.76
CA GLN A 63 6.72 20.77 13.66
C GLN A 63 7.28 21.36 12.36
N THR A 64 7.77 20.45 11.49
CA THR A 64 8.21 20.79 10.14
C THR A 64 7.31 20.10 9.12
N TYR A 65 6.74 20.90 8.24
CA TYR A 65 5.94 20.44 7.09
C TYR A 65 6.72 20.71 5.82
N TYR A 66 6.29 20.14 4.69
CA TYR A 66 7.01 20.29 3.43
C TYR A 66 6.05 20.65 2.29
N GLY A 67 6.44 21.61 1.47
CA GLY A 67 5.69 22.06 0.32
C GLY A 67 6.56 22.19 -0.93
N CYS A 68 5.96 22.07 -2.11
CA CYS A 68 6.70 22.04 -3.37
C CYS A 68 6.98 23.44 -3.96
N CYS A 69 6.29 24.48 -3.50
CA CYS A 69 6.39 25.84 -4.02
C CYS A 69 6.01 26.88 -2.97
N LYS A 70 6.19 28.16 -3.30
CA LYS A 70 5.83 29.28 -2.39
C LYS A 70 4.37 29.30 -1.98
N MET A 71 3.46 28.94 -2.87
CA MET A 71 2.03 28.84 -2.55
C MET A 71 1.75 27.76 -1.52
N CYS A 72 2.36 26.60 -1.68
CA CYS A 72 2.24 25.51 -0.71
C CYS A 72 2.83 25.89 0.66
N VAL A 73 3.97 26.57 0.68
CA VAL A 73 4.57 27.12 1.90
C VAL A 73 3.60 28.06 2.61
N GLY A 74 2.99 28.99 1.87
CA GLY A 74 1.99 29.93 2.40
C GLY A 74 0.75 29.21 2.97
N THR A 75 0.27 28.20 2.25
CA THR A 75 -0.86 27.38 2.70
C THR A 75 -0.54 26.64 3.99
N LEU A 76 0.63 25.99 4.09
CA LEU A 76 1.05 25.27 5.28
C LEU A 76 1.21 26.19 6.50
N ASN A 77 1.64 27.45 6.29
CA ASN A 77 1.75 28.43 7.37
C ASN A 77 0.39 28.89 7.89
N LYS A 78 -0.58 29.09 7.02
CA LYS A 78 -1.85 29.79 7.33
C LYS A 78 -3.00 28.82 7.61
N ASP A 79 -3.05 27.69 6.92
CA ASP A 79 -4.18 26.77 6.96
C ASP A 79 -3.85 25.51 7.77
N ARG A 80 -4.49 25.40 8.94
CA ARG A 80 -4.35 24.23 9.80
C ARG A 80 -4.78 22.94 9.07
N SER A 81 -5.83 23.00 8.26
CA SER A 81 -6.36 21.83 7.55
C SER A 81 -5.35 21.21 6.60
N ALA A 82 -4.45 22.02 6.04
CA ALA A 82 -3.38 21.52 5.16
C ALA A 82 -2.32 20.70 5.90
N ARG A 83 -2.20 20.86 7.22
CA ARG A 83 -1.20 20.17 8.07
C ARG A 83 -1.70 18.89 8.69
N PHE A 84 -2.99 18.60 8.59
CA PHE A 84 -3.61 17.40 9.17
C PHE A 84 -4.31 16.56 8.12
N ALA A 85 -4.38 15.27 8.38
CA ALA A 85 -5.07 14.31 7.54
C ALA A 85 -5.86 13.33 8.40
N THR A 86 -6.69 12.52 7.77
CA THR A 86 -7.40 11.43 8.45
C THR A 86 -6.72 10.10 8.12
N ASP A 87 -6.35 9.33 9.14
CA ASP A 87 -5.90 7.96 8.98
C ASP A 87 -7.05 7.10 8.44
N GLN A 88 -6.85 6.49 7.28
CA GLN A 88 -7.90 5.71 6.61
C GLN A 88 -8.25 4.40 7.32
N VAL A 89 -7.44 3.97 8.26
CA VAL A 89 -7.67 2.74 9.05
C VAL A 89 -8.40 3.06 10.36
N SER A 90 -7.90 4.03 11.13
CA SER A 90 -8.48 4.38 12.44
C SER A 90 -9.57 5.44 12.37
N GLY A 91 -9.63 6.24 11.31
CA GLY A 91 -10.51 7.39 11.18
C GLY A 91 -10.11 8.59 12.04
N LYS A 92 -8.95 8.54 12.69
CA LYS A 92 -8.45 9.63 13.53
C LYS A 92 -7.70 10.67 12.72
N GLU A 93 -7.74 11.92 13.21
CA GLU A 93 -6.90 12.99 12.68
C GLU A 93 -5.42 12.74 13.05
N VAL A 94 -4.54 12.90 12.09
CA VAL A 94 -3.09 12.77 12.26
C VAL A 94 -2.38 14.03 11.80
N ASP A 95 -1.33 14.42 12.49
CA ASP A 95 -0.43 15.49 12.09
C ASP A 95 0.51 14.95 10.98
N LYS A 96 0.47 15.57 9.81
CA LYS A 96 1.28 15.16 8.66
C LYS A 96 2.78 15.17 8.93
N ALA A 97 3.23 16.04 9.84
CA ALA A 97 4.64 16.10 10.23
C ALA A 97 5.11 14.89 11.06
N LYS A 98 4.18 14.18 11.68
CA LYS A 98 4.45 13.01 12.56
C LYS A 98 3.98 11.69 11.96
N ALA A 99 3.18 11.74 10.92
CA ALA A 99 2.55 10.57 10.35
C ALA A 99 3.55 9.65 9.64
N VAL A 100 3.21 8.37 9.61
CA VAL A 100 3.81 7.43 8.66
C VAL A 100 3.12 7.62 7.31
N ILE A 101 3.89 7.85 6.27
CA ILE A 101 3.38 8.23 4.95
C ILE A 101 3.55 7.08 3.97
N GLY A 102 2.45 6.67 3.35
CA GLY A 102 2.45 5.65 2.31
C GLY A 102 2.06 6.22 0.95
N ALA A 103 2.85 5.94 -0.07
CA ALA A 103 2.57 6.36 -1.44
C ALA A 103 1.90 5.24 -2.24
N LYS A 104 0.86 5.61 -2.97
CA LYS A 104 0.26 4.78 -4.02
C LYS A 104 1.17 4.73 -5.25
N PRO A 105 0.96 3.80 -6.20
CA PRO A 105 1.75 3.74 -7.43
C PRO A 105 1.75 5.02 -8.25
N ASN A 106 0.67 5.80 -8.19
CA ASN A 106 0.57 7.08 -8.88
C ASN A 106 1.28 8.26 -8.16
N GLY A 107 1.90 8.00 -6.99
CA GLY A 107 2.58 9.01 -6.19
C GLY A 107 1.71 9.72 -5.14
N GLU A 108 0.39 9.57 -5.19
CA GLU A 108 -0.50 10.10 -4.15
C GLU A 108 -0.20 9.46 -2.80
N VAL A 109 -0.13 10.26 -1.74
CA VAL A 109 0.19 9.76 -0.40
C VAL A 109 -1.01 9.76 0.53
N LEU A 110 -0.98 8.80 1.46
CA LEU A 110 -1.88 8.71 2.61
C LEU A 110 -1.07 8.78 3.89
N TYR A 111 -1.69 9.27 4.94
CA TYR A 111 -1.05 9.51 6.25
C TYR A 111 -1.67 8.59 7.30
N PHE A 112 -0.81 7.93 8.09
CA PHE A 112 -1.23 6.95 9.09
C PHE A 112 -0.59 7.28 10.46
N GLU A 113 -1.27 6.89 11.54
CA GLU A 113 -0.76 7.02 12.91
C GLU A 113 0.47 6.13 13.14
N SER A 114 0.55 4.99 12.43
CA SER A 114 1.58 3.97 12.65
C SER A 114 1.84 3.16 11.39
N GLU A 115 2.99 2.51 11.34
CA GLU A 115 3.30 1.51 10.31
C GLU A 115 2.29 0.36 10.29
N LYS A 116 1.80 -0.06 11.45
CA LYS A 116 0.79 -1.11 11.57
C LYS A 116 -0.48 -0.73 10.80
N ASN A 117 -0.95 0.52 10.96
CA ASN A 117 -2.12 1.00 10.22
C ASN A 117 -1.85 1.06 8.72
N LEU A 118 -0.68 1.55 8.31
CA LEU A 118 -0.28 1.57 6.91
C LEU A 118 -0.28 0.17 6.30
N GLN A 119 0.33 -0.80 6.98
CA GLN A 119 0.41 -2.19 6.51
C GLN A 119 -0.95 -2.88 6.44
N SER A 120 -1.90 -2.50 7.30
CA SER A 120 -3.25 -3.05 7.27
C SER A 120 -4.15 -2.43 6.20
N PHE A 121 -3.73 -1.30 5.62
CA PHE A 121 -4.46 -0.63 4.54
C PHE A 121 -4.27 -1.37 3.22
N THR A 122 -5.37 -1.67 2.55
CA THR A 122 -5.37 -2.34 1.25
C THR A 122 -5.96 -1.40 0.19
N LEU A 123 -5.24 -1.21 -0.87
CA LEU A 123 -5.76 -0.51 -2.05
C LEU A 123 -6.89 -1.35 -2.69
N LYS A 124 -8.03 -0.74 -2.92
CA LYS A 124 -9.17 -1.34 -3.59
C LYS A 124 -9.20 -0.95 -5.06
#